data_a858a00b0d98c1ec9c70dd758229474a
#
_entry.id   a858a00b0d98c1ec9c70dd758229474a
#
_cell.length_a   1.000
_cell.length_b   1.000
_cell.length_c   1.000
_cell.angle_alpha   90.00
_cell.angle_beta   90.00
_cell.angle_gamma   90.00
#
_symmetry.space_group_name_H-M   'P 1'
#
loop_
_entity.id
_entity.type
_entity.pdbx_description
1 polymer ?
#
loop_
_entity_poly.entity_id
_entity_poly.type
_entity_poly.pdbx_seq_one_letter_code
_entity_poly.pdbx_strand_id
1 'polypeptide(L)'
;MYKRQIIDDTLSLRDAHCPGAKVSVLSNATQLHRDGVRRALRSVDNNILKLDSAFDATARLINNPQSPVYSVRRVVDQMKGFDGHLTVQTMFLRGEFDRQRVDNTTEEEVAAWLRLIGEIRPRQVMVYSLDRDTPCRTLEKVPREELQAIATRVEALGIPCSVA
;
A
#
# COMPACT_ATOMS: atom_id res chain seq x y z
N MET A 1 20.71 5.85 -3.23
CA MET A 1 21.33 7.00 -2.54
C MET A 1 20.44 8.23 -2.61
N TYR A 2 19.95 8.63 -3.76
CA TYR A 2 19.15 9.87 -3.96
C TYR A 2 17.83 9.96 -3.15
N LYS A 3 17.06 8.88 -3.00
CA LYS A 3 15.74 8.96 -2.32
C LYS A 3 15.82 9.33 -0.85
N ARG A 4 16.86 8.88 -0.12
CA ARG A 4 17.06 9.25 1.27
C ARG A 4 17.41 10.74 1.41
N GLN A 5 18.31 11.21 0.57
CA GLN A 5 18.71 12.62 0.58
C GLN A 5 17.52 13.55 0.30
N ILE A 6 16.66 13.19 -0.66
CA ILE A 6 15.43 13.96 -0.95
C ILE A 6 14.51 14.04 0.29
N ILE A 7 14.35 12.97 1.05
CA ILE A 7 13.53 12.99 2.27
C ILE A 7 14.18 13.86 3.34
N ASP A 8 15.49 13.72 3.57
CA ASP A 8 16.23 14.50 4.57
C ASP A 8 16.18 16.01 4.21
N ASP A 9 16.37 16.37 2.93
CA ASP A 9 16.28 17.74 2.43
C ASP A 9 14.84 18.29 2.55
N THR A 10 13.82 17.48 2.22
CA THR A 10 12.41 17.87 2.34
C THR A 10 12.04 18.17 3.79
N LEU A 11 12.46 17.31 4.72
CA LEU A 11 12.21 17.51 6.15
C LEU A 11 12.88 18.80 6.65
N SER A 12 14.14 19.03 6.25
CA SER A 12 14.88 20.25 6.60
C SER A 12 14.20 21.51 6.08
N LEU A 13 13.76 21.49 4.81
CA LEU A 13 13.05 22.63 4.21
C LEU A 13 11.67 22.85 4.87
N ARG A 14 10.94 21.77 5.17
CA ARG A 14 9.68 21.86 5.91
C ARG A 14 9.90 22.53 7.27
N ASP A 15 10.88 22.09 8.03
CA ASP A 15 11.15 22.60 9.37
C ASP A 15 11.55 24.08 9.33
N ALA A 16 12.28 24.49 8.30
CA ALA A 16 12.72 25.89 8.13
C ALA A 16 11.60 26.83 7.64
N HIS A 17 10.72 26.36 6.76
CA HIS A 17 9.80 27.25 6.04
C HIS A 17 8.31 26.96 6.30
N CYS A 18 7.95 25.73 6.65
CA CYS A 18 6.56 25.31 6.85
C CYS A 18 6.43 24.29 8.00
N PRO A 19 6.79 24.64 9.23
CA PRO A 19 6.91 23.68 10.36
C PRO A 19 5.61 22.98 10.72
N GLY A 20 4.45 23.50 10.30
CA GLY A 20 3.15 22.86 10.47
C GLY A 20 2.76 21.87 9.37
N ALA A 21 3.53 21.81 8.26
CA ALA A 21 3.23 20.89 7.16
C ALA A 21 3.65 19.46 7.50
N LYS A 22 2.92 18.48 6.94
CA LYS A 22 3.26 17.06 7.09
C LYS A 22 3.91 16.52 5.83
N VAL A 23 5.00 15.79 5.98
CA VAL A 23 5.67 15.09 4.89
C VAL A 23 5.10 13.68 4.78
N SER A 24 4.53 13.37 3.60
CA SER A 24 3.98 12.07 3.29
C SER A 24 4.79 11.40 2.18
N VAL A 25 5.11 10.13 2.36
CA VAL A 25 5.80 9.32 1.34
C VAL A 25 4.94 8.12 0.97
N LEU A 26 4.57 8.05 -0.33
CA LEU A 26 3.95 6.87 -0.91
C LEU A 26 5.04 5.98 -1.51
N SER A 27 4.98 4.69 -1.20
CA SER A 27 5.94 3.70 -1.70
C SER A 27 5.25 2.39 -2.06
N ASN A 28 5.70 1.76 -3.15
CA ASN A 28 5.29 0.41 -3.52
C ASN A 28 5.93 -0.69 -2.63
N ALA A 29 6.62 -0.31 -1.56
CA ALA A 29 7.24 -1.17 -0.58
C ALA A 29 8.33 -2.15 -1.09
N THR A 30 8.63 -2.18 -2.39
CA THR A 30 9.56 -3.16 -2.98
C THR A 30 11.03 -2.99 -2.53
N GLN A 31 11.39 -1.86 -1.94
CA GLN A 31 12.74 -1.55 -1.48
C GLN A 31 12.89 -1.55 0.06
N LEU A 32 11.90 -2.06 0.79
CA LEU A 32 11.94 -2.10 2.26
C LEU A 32 13.07 -2.97 2.83
N HIS A 33 13.64 -3.90 2.03
CA HIS A 33 14.81 -4.68 2.42
C HIS A 33 16.07 -3.83 2.67
N ARG A 34 16.08 -2.57 2.22
CA ARG A 34 17.21 -1.64 2.40
C ARG A 34 17.05 -0.84 3.68
N ASP A 35 17.98 -0.98 4.61
CA ASP A 35 17.95 -0.26 5.90
C ASP A 35 17.83 1.26 5.76
N GLY A 36 18.53 1.84 4.77
CA GLY A 36 18.44 3.27 4.49
C GLY A 36 17.04 3.73 4.09
N VAL A 37 16.29 2.89 3.35
CA VAL A 37 14.89 3.17 3.00
C VAL A 37 14.00 3.11 4.23
N ARG A 38 14.13 2.06 5.04
CA ARG A 38 13.34 1.93 6.28
C ARG A 38 13.59 3.11 7.24
N ARG A 39 14.85 3.51 7.44
CA ARG A 39 15.18 4.67 8.30
C ARG A 39 14.52 5.95 7.77
N ALA A 40 14.61 6.21 6.47
CA ALA A 40 14.02 7.39 5.85
C ALA A 40 12.47 7.38 5.97
N LEU A 41 11.82 6.22 5.80
CA LEU A 41 10.37 6.08 5.96
C LEU A 41 9.90 6.23 7.42
N ARG A 42 10.77 5.96 8.39
CA ARG A 42 10.45 6.22 9.81
C ARG A 42 10.55 7.69 10.20
N SER A 43 11.26 8.50 9.45
CA SER A 43 11.44 9.94 9.76
C SER A 43 10.34 10.83 9.20
N VAL A 44 9.47 10.32 8.31
CA VAL A 44 8.36 11.09 7.74
C VAL A 44 7.09 11.00 8.58
N ASP A 45 6.23 12.00 8.47
CA ASP A 45 4.97 12.05 9.22
C ASP A 45 3.98 10.96 8.76
N ASN A 46 3.92 10.72 7.44
CA ASN A 46 3.03 9.73 6.86
C ASN A 46 3.82 8.77 5.95
N ASN A 47 4.12 7.61 6.48
CA ASN A 47 4.68 6.49 5.73
C ASN A 47 3.53 5.66 5.16
N ILE A 48 3.29 5.74 3.83
CA ILE A 48 2.19 5.07 3.14
C ILE A 48 2.77 4.00 2.22
N LEU A 49 2.45 2.74 2.50
CA LEU A 49 3.01 1.57 1.84
C LEU A 49 1.92 0.78 1.11
N LYS A 50 2.15 0.42 -0.15
CA LYS A 50 1.19 -0.37 -0.94
C LYS A 50 1.25 -1.85 -0.58
N LEU A 51 0.05 -2.45 -0.47
CA LEU A 51 -0.17 -3.89 -0.34
C LEU A 51 -1.48 -4.26 -1.05
N ASP A 52 -1.42 -4.57 -2.34
CA ASP A 52 -2.61 -4.72 -3.18
C ASP A 52 -3.16 -6.15 -3.25
N SER A 53 -2.48 -7.15 -2.71
CA SER A 53 -2.93 -8.54 -2.60
C SER A 53 -2.13 -9.31 -1.57
N ALA A 54 -2.70 -10.40 -1.08
CA ALA A 54 -2.01 -11.38 -0.25
C ALA A 54 -1.28 -12.46 -1.07
N PHE A 55 -1.57 -12.57 -2.36
CA PHE A 55 -1.01 -13.59 -3.25
C PHE A 55 0.07 -13.00 -4.16
N ASP A 56 1.20 -13.67 -4.24
CA ASP A 56 2.34 -13.23 -5.07
C ASP A 56 1.96 -13.09 -6.55
N ALA A 57 1.12 -13.99 -7.08
CA ALA A 57 0.69 -13.97 -8.47
C ALA A 57 -0.12 -12.69 -8.77
N THR A 58 -1.15 -12.41 -7.98
CA THR A 58 -2.01 -11.22 -8.12
C THR A 58 -1.21 -9.94 -7.90
N ALA A 59 -0.36 -9.90 -6.85
CA ALA A 59 0.48 -8.74 -6.57
C ALA A 59 1.48 -8.44 -7.69
N ARG A 60 2.02 -9.48 -8.34
CA ARG A 60 2.90 -9.33 -9.51
C ARG A 60 2.14 -8.80 -10.73
N LEU A 61 0.95 -9.29 -10.96
CA LEU A 61 0.11 -8.86 -12.09
C LEU A 61 -0.29 -7.39 -11.94
N ILE A 62 -0.68 -6.96 -10.74
CA ILE A 62 -1.11 -5.57 -10.47
C ILE A 62 0.09 -4.60 -10.46
N ASN A 63 1.21 -4.97 -9.82
CA ASN A 63 2.27 -4.04 -9.50
C ASN A 63 3.54 -4.19 -10.35
N ASN A 64 3.65 -5.25 -11.14
CA ASN A 64 4.80 -5.58 -11.98
C ASN A 64 6.16 -5.27 -11.30
N PRO A 65 6.44 -5.86 -10.13
CA PRO A 65 7.68 -5.57 -9.41
C PRO A 65 8.88 -6.08 -10.21
N GLN A 66 9.90 -5.23 -10.39
CA GLN A 66 11.11 -5.56 -11.16
C GLN A 66 12.01 -6.58 -10.48
N SER A 67 11.81 -6.84 -9.19
CA SER A 67 12.63 -7.79 -8.44
C SER A 67 12.15 -9.22 -8.66
N PRO A 68 12.98 -10.13 -9.16
CA PRO A 68 12.62 -11.54 -9.31
C PRO A 68 12.36 -12.24 -7.97
N VAL A 69 12.93 -11.71 -6.89
CA VAL A 69 12.77 -12.25 -5.52
C VAL A 69 11.66 -11.54 -4.72
N TYR A 70 10.80 -10.78 -5.41
CA TYR A 70 9.64 -10.16 -4.77
C TYR A 70 8.72 -11.24 -4.20
N SER A 71 8.27 -11.04 -2.98
CA SER A 71 7.25 -11.85 -2.32
C SER A 71 6.45 -10.98 -1.38
N VAL A 72 5.15 -11.15 -1.40
CA VAL A 72 4.21 -10.46 -0.50
C VAL A 72 4.60 -10.75 0.96
N ARG A 73 4.93 -12.00 1.30
CA ARG A 73 5.32 -12.37 2.66
C ARG A 73 6.52 -11.56 3.14
N ARG A 74 7.56 -11.42 2.31
CA ARG A 74 8.75 -10.61 2.65
C ARG A 74 8.39 -9.14 2.86
N VAL A 75 7.52 -8.58 2.02
CA VAL A 75 7.05 -7.19 2.16
C VAL A 75 6.31 -7.02 3.48
N VAL A 76 5.40 -7.93 3.81
CA VAL A 76 4.65 -7.94 5.08
C VAL A 76 5.57 -8.02 6.29
N ASP A 77 6.55 -8.93 6.28
CA ASP A 77 7.51 -9.05 7.39
C ASP A 77 8.33 -7.77 7.59
N GLN A 78 8.63 -7.05 6.51
CA GLN A 78 9.31 -5.75 6.58
C GLN A 78 8.38 -4.63 7.05
N MET A 79 7.09 -4.67 6.68
CA MET A 79 6.07 -3.73 7.18
C MET A 79 5.85 -3.88 8.68
N LYS A 80 5.84 -5.10 9.20
CA LYS A 80 5.75 -5.37 10.65
C LYS A 80 6.85 -4.69 11.45
N GLY A 81 8.05 -4.54 10.85
CA GLY A 81 9.17 -3.83 11.48
C GLY A 81 8.94 -2.32 11.70
N PHE A 82 7.84 -1.74 11.24
CA PHE A 82 7.47 -0.36 11.57
C PHE A 82 6.60 -0.24 12.82
N ASP A 83 6.27 -1.34 13.48
CA ASP A 83 5.53 -1.39 14.75
C ASP A 83 4.21 -0.58 14.69
N GLY A 84 3.50 -0.70 13.58
CA GLY A 84 2.25 0.00 13.31
C GLY A 84 2.41 1.45 12.79
N HIS A 85 3.61 2.04 12.82
CA HIS A 85 3.86 3.40 12.33
C HIS A 85 3.89 3.51 10.80
N LEU A 86 2.83 3.02 10.16
CA LEU A 86 2.60 3.11 8.72
C LEU A 86 1.11 3.15 8.42
N THR A 87 0.78 3.61 7.23
CA THR A 87 -0.53 3.44 6.60
C THR A 87 -0.37 2.40 5.48
N VAL A 88 -1.23 1.40 5.44
CA VAL A 88 -1.32 0.51 4.28
C VAL A 88 -2.29 1.10 3.28
N GLN A 89 -1.85 1.24 2.02
CA GLN A 89 -2.70 1.66 0.92
C GLN A 89 -2.93 0.48 -0.03
N THR A 90 -4.20 0.20 -0.36
CA THR A 90 -4.59 -0.92 -1.22
C THR A 90 -5.49 -0.45 -2.33
N MET A 91 -5.12 -0.76 -3.58
CA MET A 91 -5.95 -0.56 -4.75
C MET A 91 -6.72 -1.86 -5.05
N PHE A 92 -8.04 -1.79 -4.98
CA PHE A 92 -8.92 -2.88 -5.43
C PHE A 92 -9.35 -2.66 -6.88
N LEU A 93 -9.24 -3.68 -7.68
CA LEU A 93 -9.63 -3.68 -9.09
C LEU A 93 -9.99 -5.08 -9.56
N ARG A 94 -10.68 -5.16 -10.68
CA ARG A 94 -10.95 -6.41 -11.40
C ARG A 94 -10.86 -6.17 -12.91
N GLY A 95 -10.90 -7.26 -13.68
CA GLY A 95 -10.90 -7.20 -15.14
C GLY A 95 -9.85 -8.12 -15.75
N GLU A 96 -9.29 -7.70 -16.88
CA GLU A 96 -8.29 -8.46 -17.62
C GLU A 96 -7.06 -7.58 -17.90
N PHE A 97 -5.88 -8.07 -17.63
CA PHE A 97 -4.61 -7.45 -17.97
C PHE A 97 -3.71 -8.49 -18.65
N ASP A 98 -3.19 -8.16 -19.84
CA ASP A 98 -2.32 -9.05 -20.62
C ASP A 98 -2.91 -10.47 -20.79
N ARG A 99 -4.21 -10.57 -21.15
CA ARG A 99 -4.98 -11.82 -21.31
C ARG A 99 -5.07 -12.66 -20.02
N GLN A 100 -4.77 -12.07 -18.87
CA GLN A 100 -4.91 -12.73 -17.58
C GLN A 100 -5.98 -12.00 -16.76
N ARG A 101 -6.89 -12.79 -16.19
CA ARG A 101 -7.87 -12.24 -15.25
C ARG A 101 -7.19 -11.78 -13.99
N VAL A 102 -7.52 -10.58 -13.57
CA VAL A 102 -7.13 -10.01 -12.28
C VAL A 102 -8.38 -9.61 -11.52
N ASP A 103 -8.47 -10.02 -10.26
CA ASP A 103 -9.57 -9.65 -9.38
C ASP A 103 -9.13 -9.85 -7.92
N ASN A 104 -8.73 -8.75 -7.28
CA ASN A 104 -8.35 -8.78 -5.86
C ASN A 104 -9.51 -8.45 -4.91
N THR A 105 -10.77 -8.45 -5.44
CA THR A 105 -11.99 -8.24 -4.64
C THR A 105 -12.70 -9.54 -4.26
N THR A 106 -12.22 -10.69 -4.74
CA THR A 106 -12.82 -11.98 -4.39
C THR A 106 -12.74 -12.24 -2.89
N GLU A 107 -13.66 -13.04 -2.36
CA GLU A 107 -13.65 -13.36 -0.92
C GLU A 107 -12.32 -13.99 -0.47
N GLU A 108 -11.71 -14.84 -1.31
CA GLU A 108 -10.41 -15.45 -1.03
C GLU A 108 -9.31 -14.41 -0.89
N GLU A 109 -9.23 -13.46 -1.85
CA GLU A 109 -8.26 -12.36 -1.86
C GLU A 109 -8.45 -11.47 -0.63
N VAL A 110 -9.67 -10.99 -0.41
CA VAL A 110 -9.98 -10.07 0.69
C VAL A 110 -9.73 -10.73 2.05
N ALA A 111 -10.16 -11.99 2.25
CA ALA A 111 -9.95 -12.69 3.50
C ALA A 111 -8.45 -12.94 3.77
N ALA A 112 -7.67 -13.29 2.74
CA ALA A 112 -6.22 -13.47 2.87
C ALA A 112 -5.53 -12.13 3.18
N TRP A 113 -5.90 -11.07 2.47
CA TRP A 113 -5.36 -9.73 2.69
C TRP A 113 -5.69 -9.19 4.09
N LEU A 114 -6.92 -9.37 4.58
CA LEU A 114 -7.31 -8.99 5.95
C LEU A 114 -6.45 -9.68 7.01
N ARG A 115 -6.09 -10.96 6.83
CA ARG A 115 -5.15 -11.63 7.73
C ARG A 115 -3.81 -10.93 7.78
N LEU A 116 -3.27 -10.50 6.62
CA LEU A 116 -2.01 -9.76 6.56
C LEU A 116 -2.13 -8.38 7.22
N ILE A 117 -3.25 -7.66 7.02
CA ILE A 117 -3.53 -6.39 7.71
C ILE A 117 -3.53 -6.61 9.23
N GLY A 118 -4.17 -7.68 9.71
CA GLY A 118 -4.16 -8.06 11.13
C GLY A 118 -2.77 -8.39 11.68
N GLU A 119 -1.88 -8.97 10.86
CA GLU A 119 -0.48 -9.21 11.24
C GLU A 119 0.37 -7.92 11.28
N ILE A 120 0.18 -7.02 10.31
CA ILE A 120 0.92 -5.75 10.21
C ILE A 120 0.47 -4.77 11.30
N ARG A 121 -0.83 -4.74 11.61
CA ARG A 121 -1.48 -3.80 12.54
C ARG A 121 -1.10 -2.35 12.25
N PRO A 122 -1.32 -1.85 11.01
CA PRO A 122 -0.98 -0.48 10.65
C PRO A 122 -1.84 0.51 11.45
N ARG A 123 -1.37 1.76 11.61
CA ARG A 123 -2.17 2.82 12.25
C ARG A 123 -3.44 3.16 11.46
N GLN A 124 -3.45 2.90 10.14
CA GLN A 124 -4.56 3.16 9.25
C GLN A 124 -4.44 2.32 7.98
N VAL A 125 -5.58 2.01 7.38
CA VAL A 125 -5.68 1.46 6.02
C VAL A 125 -6.40 2.47 5.13
N MET A 126 -5.96 2.59 3.88
CA MET A 126 -6.62 3.37 2.83
C MET A 126 -6.96 2.43 1.67
N VAL A 127 -8.24 2.29 1.37
CA VAL A 127 -8.70 1.50 0.23
C VAL A 127 -9.23 2.42 -0.87
N TYR A 128 -8.92 2.10 -2.11
CA TYR A 128 -9.38 2.86 -3.27
C TYR A 128 -9.46 1.96 -4.50
N SER A 129 -10.02 2.47 -5.58
CA SER A 129 -10.05 1.79 -6.88
C SER A 129 -9.53 2.71 -7.98
N LEU A 130 -9.62 2.26 -9.21
CA LEU A 130 -9.26 3.04 -10.39
C LEU A 130 -10.08 4.33 -10.44
N ASP A 131 -9.42 5.47 -10.48
CA ASP A 131 -10.07 6.78 -10.53
C ASP A 131 -9.84 7.49 -11.89
N ARG A 132 -8.76 7.14 -12.57
CA ARG A 132 -8.40 7.70 -13.87
C ARG A 132 -8.51 6.65 -14.95
N ASP A 133 -8.75 7.10 -16.18
CA ASP A 133 -8.63 6.23 -17.34
C ASP A 133 -7.25 5.58 -17.37
N THR A 134 -7.24 4.27 -17.44
CA THR A 134 -6.00 3.50 -17.56
C THR A 134 -5.74 3.17 -19.04
N PRO A 135 -4.48 3.00 -19.46
CA PRO A 135 -4.19 2.47 -20.79
C PRO A 135 -4.83 1.10 -21.05
N CYS A 136 -5.07 0.33 -20.00
CA CYS A 136 -5.76 -0.96 -20.05
C CYS A 136 -7.26 -0.76 -19.83
N ARG A 137 -8.02 -0.71 -20.93
CA ARG A 137 -9.48 -0.46 -20.92
C ARG A 137 -10.31 -1.65 -20.42
N THR A 138 -9.69 -2.79 -20.21
CA THR A 138 -10.30 -4.03 -19.71
C THR A 138 -10.27 -4.14 -18.19
N LEU A 139 -9.63 -3.18 -17.51
CA LEU A 139 -9.68 -3.07 -16.06
C LEU A 139 -10.90 -2.28 -15.62
N GLU A 140 -11.55 -2.75 -14.57
CA GLU A 140 -12.80 -2.22 -14.06
C GLU A 140 -12.60 -1.61 -12.68
N LYS A 141 -13.25 -0.46 -12.47
CA LYS A 141 -13.35 0.19 -11.17
C LYS A 141 -14.26 -0.62 -10.24
N VAL A 142 -13.83 -0.77 -9.00
CA VAL A 142 -14.67 -1.35 -7.94
C VAL A 142 -15.62 -0.28 -7.42
N PRO A 143 -16.93 -0.56 -7.32
CA PRO A 143 -17.90 0.37 -6.75
C PRO A 143 -17.57 0.79 -5.32
N ARG A 144 -17.94 2.01 -4.96
CA ARG A 144 -17.67 2.56 -3.62
C ARG A 144 -18.30 1.73 -2.50
N GLU A 145 -19.47 1.17 -2.75
CA GLU A 145 -20.21 0.34 -1.81
C GLU A 145 -19.42 -0.95 -1.48
N GLU A 146 -18.79 -1.56 -2.47
CA GLU A 146 -17.94 -2.74 -2.26
C GLU A 146 -16.68 -2.38 -1.48
N LEU A 147 -16.04 -1.24 -1.79
CA LEU A 147 -14.89 -0.75 -1.02
C LEU A 147 -15.28 -0.45 0.42
N GLN A 148 -16.49 0.09 0.65
CA GLN A 148 -16.99 0.36 2.00
C GLN A 148 -17.23 -0.94 2.78
N ALA A 149 -17.73 -2.00 2.13
CA ALA A 149 -17.88 -3.30 2.77
C ALA A 149 -16.52 -3.88 3.19
N ILE A 150 -15.47 -3.72 2.36
CA ILE A 150 -14.11 -4.12 2.70
C ILE A 150 -13.57 -3.27 3.87
N ALA A 151 -13.79 -1.95 3.83
CA ALA A 151 -13.35 -1.04 4.89
C ALA A 151 -13.97 -1.42 6.25
N THR A 152 -15.26 -1.74 6.28
CA THR A 152 -15.96 -2.21 7.50
C THR A 152 -15.30 -3.47 8.09
N ARG A 153 -14.80 -4.38 7.23
CA ARG A 153 -14.07 -5.58 7.69
C ARG A 153 -12.70 -5.23 8.29
N VAL A 154 -12.03 -4.20 7.78
CA VAL A 154 -10.78 -3.68 8.37
C VAL A 154 -11.07 -3.04 9.73
N GLU A 155 -12.13 -2.25 9.83
CA GLU A 155 -12.55 -1.60 11.08
C GLU A 155 -12.92 -2.63 12.16
N ALA A 156 -13.48 -3.78 11.78
CA ALA A 156 -13.74 -4.89 12.69
C ALA A 156 -12.46 -5.49 13.32
N LEU A 157 -11.28 -5.25 12.72
CA LEU A 157 -9.98 -5.59 13.31
C LEU A 157 -9.47 -4.53 14.30
N GLY A 158 -10.24 -3.46 14.53
CA GLY A 158 -9.83 -2.32 15.36
C GLY A 158 -8.86 -1.37 14.67
N ILE A 159 -8.79 -1.38 13.33
CA ILE A 159 -7.87 -0.56 12.54
C ILE A 159 -8.71 0.45 11.73
N PRO A 160 -8.45 1.78 11.87
CA PRO A 160 -9.15 2.80 11.08
C PRO A 160 -8.98 2.57 9.58
N CYS A 161 -10.07 2.69 8.80
CA CYS A 161 -10.03 2.56 7.35
C CYS A 161 -10.71 3.75 6.66
N SER A 162 -10.10 4.24 5.59
CA SER A 162 -10.70 5.26 4.73
C SER A 162 -10.89 4.74 3.31
N VAL A 163 -12.00 5.16 2.67
CA VAL A 163 -12.33 4.87 1.27
C VAL A 163 -12.15 6.16 0.47
N ALA A 164 -11.26 6.13 -0.53
CA ALA A 164 -11.03 7.25 -1.44
C ALA A 164 -11.70 7.03 -2.80
#